data_f207d3487260b46d6ba2cc01739b6c1f
#
_entry.id   f207d3487260b46d6ba2cc01739b6c1f
#
_cell.length_a   1.000
_cell.length_b   1.000
_cell.length_c   1.000
_cell.angle_alpha   90.00
_cell.angle_beta   90.00
_cell.angle_gamma   90.00
#
_symmetry.space_group_name_H-M   'P 1'
#
loop_
_entity.id
_entity.type
_entity.pdbx_description
1 polymer ?
#
loop_
_entity_poly.entity_id
_entity_poly.type
_entity_poly.pdbx_seq_one_letter_code
_entity_poly.pdbx_strand_id
1 'polypeptide(L)'
;MTLLYLVRHGETIDNVHRIMQGQTQGELNEKGLKQAQEVAEQLKNEPIDAFVSSDLRRSIHTCEIIAAPHHQPVRITPLLRERDWGAFTGKYIPDLSNLKNPALWPKDIESIDAIKARAAEFIAWLRTEYPNQKVLAVGHGIINKAIQSVYYDKPMNEILPMSNAEIRMLEL
;
A
#
# COMPACT_ATOMS: atom_id res chain seq x y z
N MET A 1 -15.75 3.66 -15.67
CA MET A 1 -14.65 4.28 -14.93
C MET A 1 -14.58 3.64 -13.54
N THR A 2 -13.44 3.14 -13.15
CA THR A 2 -13.24 2.47 -11.86
C THR A 2 -12.82 3.52 -10.83
N LEU A 3 -13.51 3.58 -9.70
CA LEU A 3 -13.14 4.47 -8.59
C LEU A 3 -12.32 3.69 -7.57
N LEU A 4 -11.08 4.07 -7.40
CA LEU A 4 -10.15 3.44 -6.45
C LEU A 4 -10.05 4.25 -5.15
N TYR A 5 -10.39 3.61 -4.04
CA TYR A 5 -10.05 4.08 -2.69
C TYR A 5 -8.71 3.43 -2.31
N LEU A 6 -7.63 4.16 -2.51
CA LEU A 6 -6.28 3.68 -2.21
C LEU A 6 -5.94 3.95 -0.75
N VAL A 7 -5.66 2.92 0.02
CA VAL A 7 -5.42 2.98 1.46
C VAL A 7 -4.01 2.46 1.78
N ARG A 8 -3.29 3.13 2.66
CA ARG A 8 -2.08 2.58 3.27
C ARG A 8 -2.47 1.78 4.51
N HIS A 9 -1.85 0.61 4.73
CA HIS A 9 -2.10 -0.20 5.93
C HIS A 9 -1.94 0.59 7.24
N GLY A 10 -2.55 0.11 8.31
CA GLY A 10 -2.41 0.69 9.64
C GLY A 10 -1.00 0.58 10.21
N GLU A 11 -0.71 1.34 11.27
CA GLU A 11 0.59 1.34 11.91
C GLU A 11 0.97 -0.06 12.39
N THR A 12 2.23 -0.43 12.17
CA THR A 12 2.80 -1.72 12.57
C THR A 12 3.79 -1.57 13.71
N ILE A 13 4.11 -2.68 14.37
CA ILE A 13 5.17 -2.76 15.35
C ILE A 13 6.49 -2.28 14.74
N ASP A 14 6.81 -2.72 13.53
CA ASP A 14 8.03 -2.32 12.82
C ASP A 14 8.04 -0.84 12.42
N ASN A 15 6.88 -0.23 12.13
CA ASN A 15 6.81 1.22 11.91
C ASN A 15 7.30 1.99 13.14
N VAL A 16 6.83 1.62 14.32
CA VAL A 16 7.22 2.27 15.59
C VAL A 16 8.72 2.07 15.85
N HIS A 17 9.22 0.86 15.62
CA HIS A 17 10.63 0.52 15.83
C HIS A 17 11.54 0.99 14.70
N ARG A 18 11.00 1.64 13.66
CA ARG A 18 11.75 2.16 12.51
C ARG A 18 12.55 1.09 11.78
N ILE A 19 11.93 -0.09 11.62
CA ILE A 19 12.49 -1.20 10.85
C ILE A 19 12.03 -1.12 9.40
N MET A 20 12.94 -1.33 8.46
CA MET A 20 12.63 -1.41 7.04
C MET A 20 11.89 -2.71 6.76
N GLN A 21 10.58 -2.63 6.54
CA GLN A 21 9.74 -3.82 6.42
C GLN A 21 9.84 -4.50 5.05
N GLY A 22 9.88 -3.72 3.98
CA GLY A 22 9.89 -4.27 2.63
C GLY A 22 8.74 -5.25 2.42
N GLN A 23 9.07 -6.45 1.96
CA GLN A 23 8.10 -7.51 1.71
C GLN A 23 7.97 -8.53 2.87
N THR A 24 8.39 -8.18 4.08
CA THR A 24 8.06 -8.98 5.28
C THR A 24 6.57 -8.85 5.61
N GLN A 25 6.04 -9.78 6.38
CA GLN A 25 4.61 -9.81 6.68
C GLN A 25 4.18 -8.61 7.52
N GLY A 26 4.89 -8.32 8.60
CA GLY A 26 4.55 -7.26 9.53
C GLY A 26 3.29 -7.56 10.35
N GLU A 27 3.07 -6.76 11.38
CA GLU A 27 1.95 -6.93 12.30
C GLU A 27 1.43 -5.57 12.75
N LEU A 28 0.11 -5.37 12.69
CA LEU A 28 -0.50 -4.15 13.21
C LEU A 28 -0.31 -4.08 14.72
N ASN A 29 0.01 -2.89 15.24
CA ASN A 29 -0.03 -2.62 16.66
C ASN A 29 -1.44 -2.15 17.07
N GLU A 30 -1.66 -1.84 18.35
CA GLU A 30 -2.97 -1.39 18.84
C GLU A 30 -3.46 -0.13 18.11
N LYS A 31 -2.56 0.81 17.86
CA LYS A 31 -2.87 2.03 17.11
C LYS A 31 -3.29 1.72 15.67
N GLY A 32 -2.59 0.80 15.00
CA GLY A 32 -2.92 0.37 13.65
C GLY A 32 -4.27 -0.32 13.55
N LEU A 33 -4.60 -1.17 14.52
CA LEU A 33 -5.93 -1.79 14.63
C LEU A 33 -7.03 -0.72 14.77
N LYS A 34 -6.80 0.26 15.63
CA LYS A 34 -7.73 1.37 15.83
C LYS A 34 -7.88 2.22 14.58
N GLN A 35 -6.79 2.53 13.89
CA GLN A 35 -6.82 3.27 12.62
C GLN A 35 -7.65 2.53 11.57
N ALA A 36 -7.49 1.21 11.43
CA ALA A 36 -8.28 0.40 10.51
C ALA A 36 -9.77 0.39 10.89
N GLN A 37 -10.10 0.32 12.18
CA GLN A 37 -11.46 0.38 12.69
C GLN A 37 -12.12 1.75 12.42
N GLU A 38 -11.36 2.84 12.55
CA GLU A 38 -11.84 4.19 12.23
C GLU A 38 -12.17 4.33 10.73
N VAL A 39 -11.35 3.77 9.85
CA VAL A 39 -11.63 3.72 8.41
C VAL A 39 -12.86 2.88 8.13
N ALA A 40 -13.00 1.72 8.78
CA ALA A 40 -14.18 0.86 8.66
C ALA A 40 -15.46 1.61 9.03
N GLU A 41 -15.45 2.35 10.13
CA GLU A 41 -16.59 3.15 10.57
C GLU A 41 -16.90 4.30 9.59
N GLN A 42 -15.87 4.97 9.10
CA GLN A 42 -15.99 6.05 8.12
C GLN A 42 -16.66 5.59 6.81
N LEU A 43 -16.32 4.38 6.36
CA LEU A 43 -16.74 3.87 5.06
C LEU A 43 -17.88 2.83 5.12
N LYS A 44 -18.42 2.53 6.28
CA LYS A 44 -19.43 1.46 6.45
C LYS A 44 -20.67 1.62 5.58
N ASN A 45 -21.05 2.85 5.26
CA ASN A 45 -22.22 3.17 4.42
C ASN A 45 -21.83 3.53 2.98
N GLU A 46 -20.54 3.54 2.66
CA GLU A 46 -20.08 3.78 1.29
C GLU A 46 -20.29 2.51 0.46
N PRO A 47 -20.93 2.57 -0.72
CA PRO A 47 -21.20 1.38 -1.52
C PRO A 47 -19.92 0.93 -2.27
N ILE A 48 -19.04 0.25 -1.56
CA ILE A 48 -17.81 -0.32 -2.12
C ILE A 48 -18.11 -1.71 -2.66
N ASP A 49 -17.76 -1.94 -3.93
CA ASP A 49 -18.08 -3.18 -4.64
C ASP A 49 -17.05 -4.29 -4.40
N ALA A 50 -15.80 -3.94 -4.14
CA ALA A 50 -14.73 -4.93 -3.96
C ALA A 50 -13.63 -4.42 -3.03
N PHE A 51 -12.98 -5.36 -2.34
CA PHE A 51 -11.86 -5.11 -1.44
C PHE A 51 -10.65 -5.90 -1.90
N VAL A 52 -9.52 -5.22 -2.07
CA VAL A 52 -8.27 -5.78 -2.57
C VAL A 52 -7.14 -5.43 -1.60
N SER A 53 -6.21 -6.33 -1.41
CA SER A 53 -5.03 -6.10 -0.57
C SER A 53 -3.79 -6.71 -1.19
N SER A 54 -2.61 -6.21 -0.81
CA SER A 54 -1.39 -6.98 -1.00
C SER A 54 -1.49 -8.30 -0.22
N ASP A 55 -0.63 -9.24 -0.53
CA ASP A 55 -0.54 -10.52 0.17
C ASP A 55 0.33 -10.47 1.43
N LEU A 56 0.69 -9.27 1.92
CA LEU A 56 1.41 -9.07 3.16
C LEU A 56 0.43 -8.90 4.34
N ARG A 57 0.68 -9.59 5.45
CA ARG A 57 -0.25 -9.70 6.57
C ARG A 57 -0.77 -8.36 7.10
N ARG A 58 0.10 -7.36 7.26
CA ARG A 58 -0.29 -6.02 7.75
C ARG A 58 -1.34 -5.34 6.86
N SER A 59 -1.26 -5.59 5.57
CA SER A 59 -2.19 -5.06 4.58
C SER A 59 -3.49 -5.86 4.55
N ILE A 60 -3.40 -7.18 4.54
CA ILE A 60 -4.57 -8.08 4.60
C ILE A 60 -5.40 -7.77 5.84
N HIS A 61 -4.76 -7.70 7.01
CA HIS A 61 -5.45 -7.44 8.27
C HIS A 61 -6.17 -6.09 8.27
N THR A 62 -5.51 -5.04 7.81
CA THR A 62 -6.14 -3.72 7.64
C THR A 62 -7.36 -3.82 6.73
N CYS A 63 -7.22 -4.47 5.58
CA CYS A 63 -8.30 -4.59 4.59
C CYS A 63 -9.48 -5.41 5.13
N GLU A 64 -9.22 -6.51 5.84
CA GLU A 64 -10.27 -7.34 6.46
C GLU A 64 -11.08 -6.55 7.48
N ILE A 65 -10.44 -5.73 8.30
CA ILE A 65 -11.13 -4.86 9.26
C ILE A 65 -12.05 -3.88 8.53
N ILE A 66 -11.56 -3.26 7.46
CA ILE A 66 -12.34 -2.27 6.68
C ILE A 66 -13.49 -2.95 5.94
N ALA A 67 -13.27 -4.15 5.41
CA ALA A 67 -14.27 -4.90 4.65
C ALA A 67 -15.37 -5.53 5.51
N ALA A 68 -15.10 -5.77 6.80
CA ALA A 68 -16.02 -6.49 7.69
C ALA A 68 -17.45 -5.94 7.72
N PRO A 69 -17.69 -4.61 7.85
CA PRO A 69 -19.05 -4.07 7.82
C PRO A 69 -19.79 -4.26 6.48
N HIS A 70 -19.06 -4.52 5.39
CA HIS A 70 -19.60 -4.71 4.06
C HIS A 70 -19.92 -6.20 3.76
N HIS A 71 -19.50 -7.11 4.63
CA HIS A 71 -19.66 -8.57 4.43
C HIS A 71 -19.07 -9.05 3.09
N GLN A 72 -17.98 -8.45 2.66
CA GLN A 72 -17.30 -8.76 1.41
C GLN A 72 -15.96 -9.46 1.67
N PRO A 73 -15.56 -10.41 0.81
CA PRO A 73 -14.24 -11.02 0.91
C PRO A 73 -13.13 -10.05 0.48
N VAL A 74 -11.93 -10.29 0.96
CA VAL A 74 -10.73 -9.59 0.52
C VAL A 74 -10.02 -10.42 -0.54
N ARG A 75 -9.83 -9.86 -1.73
CA ARG A 75 -8.99 -10.45 -2.77
C ARG A 75 -7.56 -9.98 -2.61
N ILE A 76 -6.61 -10.89 -2.64
CA ILE A 76 -5.19 -10.57 -2.49
C ILE A 76 -4.47 -10.58 -3.84
N THR A 77 -3.47 -9.69 -3.98
CA THR A 77 -2.63 -9.62 -5.18
C THR A 77 -1.20 -9.21 -4.81
N PRO A 78 -0.18 -9.89 -5.36
CA PRO A 78 1.22 -9.49 -5.17
C PRO A 78 1.58 -8.16 -5.86
N LEU A 79 0.74 -7.66 -6.75
CA LEU A 79 0.95 -6.38 -7.42
C LEU A 79 1.00 -5.20 -6.45
N LEU A 80 0.35 -5.33 -5.29
CA LEU A 80 0.31 -4.31 -4.24
C LEU A 80 1.40 -4.46 -3.17
N ARG A 81 2.30 -5.44 -3.29
CA ARG A 81 3.42 -5.58 -2.34
C ARG A 81 4.21 -4.28 -2.23
N GLU A 82 4.73 -4.03 -1.03
CA GLU A 82 5.67 -2.93 -0.83
C GLU A 82 6.92 -3.12 -1.71
N ARG A 83 7.67 -2.05 -1.89
CA ARG A 83 8.98 -2.09 -2.53
C ARG A 83 9.84 -3.18 -1.89
N ASP A 84 10.46 -4.01 -2.72
CA ASP A 84 11.47 -4.93 -2.23
C ASP A 84 12.72 -4.12 -1.87
N TRP A 85 13.03 -4.08 -0.57
CA TRP A 85 14.18 -3.36 -0.05
C TRP A 85 15.44 -4.23 0.02
N GLY A 86 15.41 -5.46 -0.52
CA GLY A 86 16.59 -6.31 -0.64
C GLY A 86 17.36 -6.43 0.67
N ALA A 87 18.65 -6.16 0.64
CA ALA A 87 19.53 -6.23 1.83
C ALA A 87 19.17 -5.24 2.94
N PHE A 88 18.37 -4.19 2.67
CA PHE A 88 17.91 -3.27 3.71
C PHE A 88 16.73 -3.82 4.53
N THR A 89 16.07 -4.86 4.05
CA THR A 89 14.92 -5.45 4.73
C THR A 89 15.31 -5.97 6.11
N GLY A 90 14.50 -5.63 7.12
CA GLY A 90 14.74 -6.01 8.51
C GLY A 90 15.76 -5.15 9.26
N LYS A 91 16.33 -4.15 8.60
CA LYS A 91 17.33 -3.26 9.20
C LYS A 91 16.67 -2.07 9.91
N TYR A 92 17.33 -1.58 10.95
CA TYR A 92 16.96 -0.34 11.61
C TYR A 92 17.30 0.84 10.69
N ILE A 93 16.29 1.59 10.26
CA ILE A 93 16.44 2.62 9.21
C ILE A 93 17.52 3.65 9.55
N PRO A 94 17.63 4.19 10.80
CA PRO A 94 18.69 5.16 11.14
C PRO A 94 20.11 4.63 11.01
N ASP A 95 20.32 3.29 11.06
CA ASP A 95 21.64 2.67 10.89
C ASP A 95 22.03 2.49 9.41
N LEU A 96 21.09 2.70 8.48
CA LEU A 96 21.37 2.54 7.06
C LEU A 96 22.21 3.73 6.57
N SER A 97 23.49 3.50 6.34
CA SER A 97 24.37 4.46 5.67
C SER A 97 23.93 4.63 4.21
N ASN A 98 24.16 5.83 3.68
CA ASN A 98 23.86 6.14 2.28
C ASN A 98 22.38 6.04 1.88
N LEU A 99 21.44 6.01 2.83
CA LEU A 99 20.02 5.93 2.52
C LEU A 99 19.56 7.07 1.59
N LYS A 100 20.19 8.24 1.69
CA LYS A 100 19.92 9.41 0.84
C LYS A 100 20.68 9.39 -0.48
N ASN A 101 21.53 8.39 -0.72
CA ASN A 101 22.33 8.26 -1.94
C ASN A 101 22.03 6.91 -2.63
N PRO A 102 20.97 6.82 -3.44
CA PRO A 102 20.56 5.57 -4.10
C PRO A 102 21.65 4.94 -4.99
N ALA A 103 22.60 5.73 -5.49
CA ALA A 103 23.70 5.20 -6.29
C ALA A 103 24.60 4.23 -5.52
N LEU A 104 24.61 4.31 -4.18
CA LEU A 104 25.40 3.45 -3.30
C LEU A 104 24.58 2.32 -2.67
N TRP A 105 23.33 2.15 -3.05
CA TRP A 105 22.48 1.10 -2.52
C TRP A 105 22.87 -0.29 -3.04
N PRO A 106 22.56 -1.35 -2.26
CA PRO A 106 22.63 -2.71 -2.76
C PRO A 106 21.83 -2.88 -4.06
N LYS A 107 22.34 -3.72 -4.95
CA LYS A 107 21.74 -3.92 -6.29
C LYS A 107 20.47 -4.76 -6.27
N ASP A 108 20.18 -5.43 -5.16
CA ASP A 108 19.00 -6.27 -4.98
C ASP A 108 17.75 -5.49 -4.52
N ILE A 109 17.86 -4.17 -4.37
CA ILE A 109 16.71 -3.31 -4.08
C ILE A 109 15.93 -3.06 -5.37
N GLU A 110 14.62 -3.23 -5.29
CA GLU A 110 13.71 -2.96 -6.42
C GLU A 110 13.88 -1.53 -6.91
N SER A 111 14.12 -1.36 -8.21
CA SER A 111 14.30 -0.04 -8.81
C SER A 111 13.00 0.76 -8.85
N ILE A 112 13.12 2.08 -8.99
CA ILE A 112 11.95 2.95 -9.19
C ILE A 112 11.21 2.56 -10.46
N ASP A 113 11.91 2.26 -11.54
CA ASP A 113 11.28 1.84 -12.80
C ASP A 113 10.52 0.52 -12.63
N ALA A 114 11.07 -0.44 -11.89
CA ALA A 114 10.41 -1.73 -11.65
C ALA A 114 9.13 -1.56 -10.82
N ILE A 115 9.14 -0.77 -9.75
CA ILE A 115 7.94 -0.57 -8.93
C ILE A 115 6.88 0.25 -9.68
N LYS A 116 7.28 1.21 -10.52
CA LYS A 116 6.35 1.97 -11.38
C LYS A 116 5.73 1.07 -12.44
N ALA A 117 6.48 0.14 -13.02
CA ALA A 117 5.95 -0.85 -13.96
C ALA A 117 4.90 -1.74 -13.27
N ARG A 118 5.17 -2.20 -12.06
CA ARG A 118 4.24 -3.00 -11.27
C ARG A 118 2.99 -2.19 -10.87
N ALA A 119 3.14 -0.92 -10.55
CA ALA A 119 2.02 -0.01 -10.29
C ALA A 119 1.13 0.18 -11.54
N ALA A 120 1.73 0.33 -12.72
CA ALA A 120 1.00 0.42 -13.99
C ALA A 120 0.22 -0.86 -14.29
N GLU A 121 0.83 -2.02 -14.03
CA GLU A 121 0.18 -3.33 -14.16
C GLU A 121 -1.02 -3.45 -13.21
N PHE A 122 -0.89 -3.00 -11.96
CA PHE A 122 -1.98 -2.97 -11.00
C PHE A 122 -3.16 -2.11 -11.49
N ILE A 123 -2.90 -0.91 -12.01
CA ILE A 123 -3.93 -0.04 -12.55
C ILE A 123 -4.66 -0.71 -13.73
N ALA A 124 -3.90 -1.30 -14.65
CA ALA A 124 -4.46 -2.01 -15.79
C ALA A 124 -5.32 -3.21 -15.36
N TRP A 125 -4.84 -3.96 -14.38
CA TRP A 125 -5.56 -5.08 -13.78
C TRP A 125 -6.89 -4.64 -13.15
N LEU A 126 -6.88 -3.54 -12.37
CA LEU A 126 -8.11 -3.00 -11.77
C LEU A 126 -9.15 -2.60 -12.83
N ARG A 127 -8.73 -1.93 -13.88
CA ARG A 127 -9.63 -1.52 -14.97
C ARG A 127 -10.27 -2.72 -15.68
N THR A 128 -9.55 -3.83 -15.77
CA THR A 128 -10.03 -5.06 -16.43
C THR A 128 -10.96 -5.86 -15.52
N GLU A 129 -10.57 -6.04 -14.25
CA GLU A 129 -11.31 -6.89 -13.30
C GLU A 129 -12.55 -6.20 -12.71
N TYR A 130 -12.51 -4.86 -12.59
CA TYR A 130 -13.53 -4.08 -11.89
C TYR A 130 -14.01 -2.87 -12.70
N PRO A 131 -14.46 -3.07 -13.95
CA PRO A 131 -14.93 -1.94 -14.78
C PRO A 131 -16.17 -1.30 -14.16
N ASN A 132 -16.16 0.02 -14.04
CA ASN A 132 -17.27 0.81 -13.49
C ASN A 132 -17.65 0.46 -12.03
N GLN A 133 -16.69 0.00 -11.24
CA GLN A 133 -16.90 -0.37 -9.84
C GLN A 133 -16.11 0.54 -8.90
N LYS A 134 -16.55 0.57 -7.65
CA LYS A 134 -15.82 1.19 -6.53
C LYS A 134 -15.00 0.12 -5.83
N VAL A 135 -13.68 0.27 -5.85
CA VAL A 135 -12.75 -0.70 -5.27
C VAL A 135 -11.94 -0.04 -4.17
N LEU A 136 -11.87 -0.66 -3.00
CA LEU A 136 -10.94 -0.26 -1.96
C LEU A 136 -9.73 -1.17 -2.01
N ALA A 137 -8.54 -0.60 -2.12
CA ALA A 137 -7.29 -1.35 -2.16
C ALA A 137 -6.34 -0.89 -1.06
N VAL A 138 -5.87 -1.84 -0.26
CA VAL A 138 -4.89 -1.58 0.80
C VAL A 138 -3.51 -1.99 0.32
N GLY A 139 -2.60 -1.03 0.30
CA GLY A 139 -1.20 -1.22 -0.06
C GLY A 139 -0.27 -0.64 1.00
N HIS A 140 0.85 -0.13 0.54
CA HIS A 140 1.97 0.29 1.37
C HIS A 140 2.49 1.67 0.94
N GLY A 141 3.43 2.23 1.70
CA GLY A 141 3.91 3.58 1.48
C GLY A 141 4.47 3.83 0.08
N ILE A 142 5.40 3.00 -0.39
CA ILE A 142 6.09 3.24 -1.66
C ILE A 142 5.27 2.75 -2.86
N ILE A 143 4.64 1.57 -2.79
CA ILE A 143 3.80 1.12 -3.90
C ILE A 143 2.62 2.08 -4.13
N ASN A 144 1.98 2.57 -3.08
CA ASN A 144 0.89 3.54 -3.21
C ASN A 144 1.38 4.86 -3.82
N LYS A 145 2.61 5.26 -3.50
CA LYS A 145 3.27 6.41 -4.11
C LYS A 145 3.53 6.18 -5.60
N ALA A 146 3.98 4.98 -5.97
CA ALA A 146 4.20 4.59 -7.36
C ALA A 146 2.90 4.58 -8.17
N ILE A 147 1.81 4.07 -7.60
CA ILE A 147 0.48 4.08 -8.23
C ILE A 147 0.05 5.51 -8.54
N GLN A 148 0.20 6.43 -7.60
CA GLN A 148 -0.13 7.84 -7.80
C GLN A 148 0.82 8.51 -8.81
N SER A 149 2.11 8.17 -8.78
CA SER A 149 3.10 8.65 -9.74
C SER A 149 2.71 8.29 -11.18
N VAL A 150 2.30 7.05 -11.41
CA VAL A 150 1.82 6.59 -12.73
C VAL A 150 0.50 7.28 -13.09
N TYR A 151 -0.44 7.36 -12.17
CA TYR A 151 -1.76 7.94 -12.40
C TYR A 151 -1.69 9.42 -12.78
N TYR A 152 -0.90 10.21 -12.05
CA TYR A 152 -0.76 11.65 -12.29
C TYR A 152 0.31 12.00 -13.32
N ASP A 153 1.02 11.02 -13.85
CA ASP A 153 2.19 11.22 -14.73
C ASP A 153 3.22 12.18 -14.11
N LYS A 154 3.58 11.92 -12.86
CA LYS A 154 4.52 12.73 -12.06
C LYS A 154 5.66 11.89 -11.50
N PRO A 155 6.86 12.48 -11.30
CA PRO A 155 7.94 11.77 -10.62
C PRO A 155 7.54 11.35 -9.19
N MET A 156 8.13 10.27 -8.71
CA MET A 156 7.88 9.75 -7.35
C MET A 156 8.10 10.80 -6.25
N ASN A 157 9.10 11.66 -6.39
CA ASN A 157 9.45 12.69 -5.41
C ASN A 157 8.45 13.86 -5.34
N GLU A 158 7.56 13.98 -6.31
CA GLU A 158 6.47 14.97 -6.29
C GLU A 158 5.18 14.44 -5.68
N ILE A 159 5.11 13.14 -5.39
CA ILE A 159 3.96 12.54 -4.72
C ILE A 159 4.17 12.61 -3.21
N LEU A 160 3.25 13.23 -2.49
CA LEU A 160 3.28 13.28 -1.04
C LEU A 160 3.12 11.87 -0.45
N PRO A 161 3.91 11.50 0.57
CA PRO A 161 3.72 10.22 1.24
C PRO A 161 2.36 10.14 1.92
N MET A 162 1.81 8.93 1.97
CA MET A 162 0.59 8.65 2.72
C MET A 162 0.92 8.27 4.16
N SER A 163 0.12 8.76 5.11
CA SER A 163 0.14 8.30 6.50
C SER A 163 -0.52 6.92 6.62
N ASN A 164 -0.27 6.20 7.72
CA ASN A 164 -0.95 4.94 8.00
C ASN A 164 -2.48 5.14 7.99
N ALA A 165 -3.19 4.25 7.32
CA ALA A 165 -4.64 4.26 7.13
C ALA A 165 -5.20 5.48 6.38
N GLU A 166 -4.36 6.30 5.77
CA GLU A 166 -4.81 7.39 4.91
C GLU A 166 -5.48 6.82 3.65
N ILE A 167 -6.50 7.52 3.16
CA ILE A 167 -7.25 7.16 1.95
C ILE A 167 -7.03 8.23 0.89
N ARG A 168 -6.76 7.82 -0.34
CA ARG A 168 -6.77 8.70 -1.51
C ARG A 168 -7.64 8.10 -2.61
N MET A 169 -8.45 8.92 -3.24
CA MET A 169 -9.38 8.48 -4.28
C MET A 169 -8.80 8.80 -5.66
N LEU A 170 -8.81 7.80 -6.54
CA LEU A 170 -8.36 7.91 -7.93
C LEU A 170 -9.46 7.41 -8.86
N GLU A 171 -9.74 8.16 -9.91
CA GLU A 171 -10.68 7.77 -10.97
C GLU A 171 -9.91 7.15 -12.15
N LEU A 172 -9.96 5.81 -12.26
CA LEU A 172 -9.16 5.05 -13.22
C LEU A 172 -9.88 4.79 -14.54
#